data_eac516394f210acbeb1f60be3c5da0f8
#
_entry.id   eac516394f210acbeb1f60be3c5da0f8
#
_cell.length_a   1.000
_cell.length_b   1.000
_cell.length_c   1.000
_cell.angle_alpha   90.00
_cell.angle_beta   90.00
_cell.angle_gamma   90.00
#
_symmetry.space_group_name_H-M   'P 1'
#
loop_
_entity.id
_entity.type
_entity.pdbx_description
1 polymer ?
#
loop_
_entity_poly.entity_id
_entity_poly.type
_entity_poly.pdbx_seq_one_letter_code
_entity_poly.pdbx_strand_id
1 'polypeptide(L)'
;MFNNTYYGRKVLITGHLGFIGSWLALWLKKMGATVLGYSLQPDDELTHYNLLDIDMVSIVGDITDREKFSKVFSEFNPDIVFHLAAQPLVRLSYEDPIDTYETNVMGTLKVFEACRKANVNAIVYITSDKAYENKEWIWGYRENDPMGGYDPYSSSKGCAELLVSSYRNSYFNLNE
;
A
#
# COMPACT_ATOMS: atom_id res chain seq x y z
N MET A 1 15.05 6.66 17.65
CA MET A 1 13.81 5.94 17.33
C MET A 1 14.13 4.96 16.22
N PHE A 2 13.72 3.70 16.31
CA PHE A 2 14.01 2.62 15.33
C PHE A 2 15.48 2.55 14.87
N ASN A 3 16.43 2.77 15.79
CA ASN A 3 17.89 2.75 15.53
C ASN A 3 18.33 3.57 14.29
N ASN A 4 17.60 4.66 13.97
CA ASN A 4 17.82 5.51 12.81
C ASN A 4 17.63 4.81 11.45
N THR A 5 16.86 3.73 11.39
CA THR A 5 16.63 2.94 10.16
C THR A 5 16.15 3.78 8.98
N TYR A 6 15.36 4.83 9.23
CA TYR A 6 14.79 5.68 8.19
C TYR A 6 15.61 6.93 7.88
N TYR A 7 16.62 7.25 8.68
CA TYR A 7 17.42 8.47 8.48
C TYR A 7 18.18 8.42 7.15
N GLY A 8 17.97 9.42 6.30
CA GLY A 8 18.58 9.53 4.98
C GLY A 8 18.03 8.55 3.93
N ARG A 9 17.05 7.68 4.28
CA ARG A 9 16.44 6.73 3.34
C ARG A 9 15.38 7.38 2.47
N LYS A 10 15.30 6.94 1.23
CA LYS A 10 14.21 7.28 0.30
C LYS A 10 13.03 6.36 0.54
N VAL A 11 11.92 6.91 0.97
CA VAL A 11 10.70 6.15 1.30
C VAL A 11 9.57 6.59 0.40
N LEU A 12 8.98 5.65 -0.34
CA LEU A 12 7.79 5.88 -1.14
C LEU A 12 6.56 5.38 -0.38
N ILE A 13 5.51 6.21 -0.32
CA ILE A 13 4.22 5.86 0.28
C ILE A 13 3.13 5.96 -0.78
N THR A 14 2.47 4.86 -1.11
CA THR A 14 1.23 4.93 -1.88
C THR A 14 0.05 5.16 -0.94
N GLY A 15 -0.88 6.02 -1.31
CA GLY A 15 -2.03 6.35 -0.45
C GLY A 15 -1.69 7.35 0.67
N HIS A 16 -0.69 8.20 0.48
CA HIS A 16 -0.22 9.18 1.47
C HIS A 16 -1.24 10.29 1.79
N LEU A 17 -2.19 10.57 0.91
CA LEU A 17 -3.25 11.55 1.15
C LEU A 17 -4.38 11.01 2.04
N GLY A 18 -4.43 9.69 2.24
CA GLY A 18 -5.36 9.07 3.19
C GLY A 18 -4.95 9.28 4.65
N PHE A 19 -5.87 8.97 5.58
CA PHE A 19 -5.67 9.23 7.01
C PHE A 19 -4.42 8.54 7.57
N ILE A 20 -4.27 7.22 7.38
CA ILE A 20 -3.08 6.48 7.87
C ILE A 20 -1.82 6.92 7.14
N GLY A 21 -1.90 7.13 5.81
CA GLY A 21 -0.77 7.50 4.99
C GLY A 21 -0.17 8.86 5.37
N SER A 22 -1.02 9.83 5.70
CA SER A 22 -0.57 11.17 6.11
C SER A 22 0.13 11.17 7.49
N TRP A 23 -0.37 10.39 8.46
CA TRP A 23 0.33 10.17 9.73
C TRP A 23 1.69 9.50 9.53
N LEU A 24 1.75 8.48 8.70
CA LEU A 24 3.00 7.77 8.39
C LEU A 24 4.00 8.71 7.70
N ALA A 25 3.54 9.52 6.74
CA ALA A 25 4.37 10.49 6.04
C ALA A 25 5.01 11.50 7.03
N LEU A 26 4.20 12.08 7.92
CA LEU A 26 4.69 12.98 8.96
C LEU A 26 5.75 12.30 9.86
N TRP A 27 5.47 11.07 10.26
CA TRP A 27 6.37 10.33 11.15
C TRP A 27 7.71 10.01 10.49
N LEU A 28 7.68 9.53 9.25
CA LEU A 28 8.89 9.25 8.48
C LEU A 28 9.72 10.50 8.22
N LYS A 29 9.08 11.64 7.90
CA LYS A 29 9.78 12.94 7.78
C LYS A 29 10.45 13.33 9.10
N LYS A 30 9.78 13.17 10.24
CA LYS A 30 10.36 13.44 11.57
C LYS A 30 11.53 12.50 11.92
N MET A 31 11.57 11.31 11.33
CA MET A 31 12.70 10.36 11.47
C MET A 31 13.84 10.62 10.48
N GLY A 32 13.75 11.66 9.66
CA GLY A 32 14.80 12.08 8.73
C GLY A 32 14.79 11.35 7.39
N ALA A 33 13.67 10.72 7.01
CA ALA A 33 13.51 10.13 5.69
C ALA A 33 13.26 11.18 4.60
N THR A 34 13.72 10.91 3.38
CA THR A 34 13.26 11.58 2.15
C THR A 34 12.00 10.88 1.67
N VAL A 35 10.84 11.52 1.83
CA VAL A 35 9.53 10.90 1.56
C VAL A 35 8.97 11.40 0.24
N LEU A 36 8.49 10.48 -0.60
CA LEU A 36 7.64 10.74 -1.76
C LEU A 36 6.30 10.02 -1.56
N GLY A 37 5.21 10.76 -1.71
CA GLY A 37 3.86 10.23 -1.70
C GLY A 37 3.28 10.10 -3.11
N TYR A 38 2.55 9.01 -3.37
CA TYR A 38 1.82 8.77 -4.60
C TYR A 38 0.40 8.33 -4.27
N SER A 39 -0.62 9.06 -4.68
CA SER A 39 -2.02 8.81 -4.30
C SER A 39 -2.99 9.43 -5.28
N LEU A 40 -4.21 8.91 -5.32
CA LEU A 40 -5.34 9.64 -5.92
C LEU A 40 -5.58 10.94 -5.16
N GLN A 41 -6.09 11.96 -5.88
CA GLN A 41 -6.56 13.18 -5.25
C GLN A 41 -7.82 12.86 -4.44
N PRO A 42 -7.90 13.25 -3.15
CA PRO A 42 -9.14 13.16 -2.40
C PRO A 42 -10.22 14.08 -2.97
N ASP A 43 -11.47 13.66 -2.87
CA ASP A 43 -12.62 14.47 -3.28
C ASP A 43 -12.84 15.69 -2.35
N ASP A 44 -12.44 15.57 -1.09
CA ASP A 44 -12.55 16.62 -0.08
C ASP A 44 -11.22 17.38 0.05
N GLU A 45 -11.31 18.75 0.01
CA GLU A 45 -10.16 19.61 0.28
C GLU A 45 -9.72 19.58 1.75
N LEU A 46 -10.66 19.30 2.68
CA LEU A 46 -10.38 19.23 4.11
C LEU A 46 -9.88 17.84 4.50
N THR A 47 -8.68 17.50 4.09
CA THR A 47 -8.03 16.23 4.46
C THR A 47 -7.06 16.42 5.63
N HIS A 48 -6.81 15.34 6.36
CA HIS A 48 -5.79 15.33 7.41
C HIS A 48 -4.40 15.70 6.86
N TYR A 49 -4.07 15.25 5.64
CA TYR A 49 -2.80 15.59 4.99
C TYR A 49 -2.65 17.12 4.81
N ASN A 50 -3.69 17.80 4.34
CA ASN A 50 -3.65 19.24 4.10
C ASN A 50 -3.51 20.05 5.40
N LEU A 51 -3.94 19.50 6.55
CA LEU A 51 -3.80 20.14 7.86
C LEU A 51 -2.37 19.99 8.45
N LEU A 52 -1.58 19.03 7.97
CA LEU A 52 -0.28 18.72 8.55
C LEU A 52 0.87 19.56 7.99
N ASP A 53 0.70 20.23 6.86
CA ASP A 53 1.73 21.05 6.17
C ASP A 53 3.09 20.32 6.10
N ILE A 54 3.10 19.11 5.54
CA ILE A 54 4.28 18.27 5.48
C ILE A 54 5.14 18.66 4.28
N ASP A 55 6.36 19.11 4.52
CA ASP A 55 7.36 19.36 3.46
C ASP A 55 7.84 18.05 2.84
N MET A 56 7.15 17.56 1.80
CA MET A 56 7.50 16.36 1.04
C MET A 56 7.01 16.45 -0.40
N VAL A 57 7.57 15.61 -1.26
CA VAL A 57 7.08 15.48 -2.65
C VAL A 57 5.79 14.68 -2.64
N SER A 58 4.70 15.29 -3.13
CA SER A 58 3.39 14.67 -3.28
C SER A 58 3.02 14.62 -4.76
N ILE A 59 2.76 13.43 -5.27
CA ILE A 59 2.37 13.19 -6.66
C ILE A 59 0.98 12.58 -6.70
N VAL A 60 0.07 13.26 -7.39
CA VAL A 60 -1.26 12.73 -7.66
C VAL A 60 -1.20 11.74 -8.81
N GLY A 61 -1.70 10.53 -8.61
CA GLY A 61 -1.74 9.47 -9.61
C GLY A 61 -2.41 8.20 -9.10
N ASP A 62 -2.83 7.38 -10.06
CA ASP A 62 -3.45 6.09 -9.81
C ASP A 62 -2.40 4.98 -9.89
N ILE A 63 -2.40 4.05 -8.93
CA ILE A 63 -1.52 2.88 -8.95
C ILE A 63 -1.86 1.89 -10.08
N THR A 64 -3.04 2.01 -10.66
CA THR A 64 -3.47 1.24 -11.83
C THR A 64 -2.87 1.78 -13.14
N ASP A 65 -2.43 3.05 -13.17
CA ASP A 65 -1.64 3.63 -14.25
C ASP A 65 -0.17 3.17 -14.15
N ARG A 66 0.10 2.01 -14.76
CA ARG A 66 1.42 1.38 -14.72
C ARG A 66 2.53 2.26 -15.27
N GLU A 67 2.26 3.02 -16.33
CA GLU A 67 3.30 3.82 -16.99
C GLU A 67 3.71 5.00 -16.12
N LYS A 68 2.73 5.78 -15.65
CA LYS A 68 2.97 6.90 -14.74
C LYS A 68 3.63 6.45 -13.45
N PHE A 69 3.10 5.39 -12.82
CA PHE A 69 3.66 4.87 -11.58
C PHE A 69 5.11 4.39 -11.77
N SER A 70 5.39 3.61 -12.82
CA SER A 70 6.75 3.10 -13.09
C SER A 70 7.74 4.23 -13.36
N LYS A 71 7.33 5.30 -14.04
CA LYS A 71 8.17 6.48 -14.28
C LYS A 71 8.53 7.17 -12.96
N VAL A 72 7.52 7.52 -12.15
CA VAL A 72 7.73 8.15 -10.83
C VAL A 72 8.61 7.28 -9.95
N PHE A 73 8.35 5.98 -9.92
CA PHE A 73 9.09 5.01 -9.12
C PHE A 73 10.58 4.96 -9.52
N SER A 74 10.87 4.88 -10.82
CA SER A 74 12.25 4.82 -11.33
C SER A 74 13.03 6.12 -11.10
N GLU A 75 12.37 7.28 -11.25
CA GLU A 75 12.98 8.60 -11.02
C GLU A 75 13.31 8.80 -9.53
N PHE A 76 12.43 8.38 -8.65
CA PHE A 76 12.66 8.49 -7.20
C PHE A 76 13.61 7.43 -6.68
N ASN A 77 13.56 6.21 -7.19
CA ASN A 77 14.36 5.05 -6.78
C ASN A 77 14.35 4.82 -5.27
N PRO A 78 13.21 4.37 -4.69
CA PRO A 78 13.04 4.24 -3.24
C PRO A 78 13.86 3.09 -2.64
N ASP A 79 14.35 3.27 -1.41
CA ASP A 79 14.92 2.20 -0.58
C ASP A 79 13.83 1.36 0.07
N ILE A 80 12.73 2.00 0.48
CA ILE A 80 11.63 1.38 1.23
C ILE A 80 10.30 1.83 0.63
N VAL A 81 9.35 0.92 0.53
CA VAL A 81 8.00 1.20 0.04
C VAL A 81 6.97 0.82 1.10
N PHE A 82 6.07 1.76 1.42
CA PHE A 82 4.84 1.50 2.17
C PHE A 82 3.66 1.58 1.20
N HIS A 83 3.03 0.45 0.96
CA HIS A 83 1.88 0.37 0.06
C HIS A 83 0.57 0.38 0.85
N LEU A 84 -0.08 1.57 0.91
CA LEU A 84 -1.34 1.79 1.60
C LEU A 84 -2.50 2.08 0.64
N ALA A 85 -2.21 2.39 -0.62
CA ALA A 85 -3.26 2.69 -1.61
C ALA A 85 -4.17 1.47 -1.79
N ALA A 86 -5.47 1.69 -1.64
CA ALA A 86 -6.50 0.69 -1.85
C ALA A 86 -7.86 1.39 -2.05
N GLN A 87 -8.81 0.74 -2.68
CA GLN A 87 -10.23 1.06 -2.56
C GLN A 87 -10.74 0.41 -1.24
N PRO A 88 -11.00 1.18 -0.15
CA PRO A 88 -11.23 0.62 1.18
C PRO A 88 -12.73 0.46 1.54
N LEU A 89 -13.65 0.94 0.69
CA LEU A 89 -15.06 1.05 1.01
C LEU A 89 -15.83 -0.20 0.58
N VAL A 90 -16.33 -0.96 1.56
CA VAL A 90 -17.11 -2.18 1.32
C VAL A 90 -18.36 -1.90 0.47
N ARG A 91 -19.10 -0.80 0.74
CA ARG A 91 -20.27 -0.45 -0.06
C ARG A 91 -19.93 -0.20 -1.52
N LEU A 92 -18.90 0.59 -1.79
CA LEU A 92 -18.44 0.88 -3.14
C LEU A 92 -18.01 -0.39 -3.87
N SER A 93 -17.46 -1.39 -3.17
CA SER A 93 -17.07 -2.65 -3.79
C SER A 93 -18.25 -3.46 -4.35
N TYR A 94 -19.46 -3.26 -3.81
CA TYR A 94 -20.68 -3.84 -4.39
C TYR A 94 -21.18 -3.07 -5.62
N GLU A 95 -20.98 -1.76 -5.63
CA GLU A 95 -21.39 -0.87 -6.74
C GLU A 95 -20.43 -0.99 -7.91
N ASP A 96 -19.11 -1.03 -7.63
CA ASP A 96 -18.05 -1.21 -8.62
C ASP A 96 -17.03 -2.27 -8.18
N PRO A 97 -17.34 -3.55 -8.37
CA PRO A 97 -16.39 -4.62 -8.05
C PRO A 97 -15.17 -4.63 -8.98
N ILE A 98 -15.30 -4.20 -10.24
CA ILE A 98 -14.19 -4.18 -11.20
C ILE A 98 -13.11 -3.22 -10.73
N ASP A 99 -13.46 -1.97 -10.42
CA ASP A 99 -12.51 -1.00 -9.89
C ASP A 99 -11.87 -1.48 -8.58
N THR A 100 -12.67 -2.12 -7.71
CA THR A 100 -12.17 -2.69 -6.45
C THR A 100 -11.07 -3.73 -6.67
N TYR A 101 -11.25 -4.67 -7.60
CA TYR A 101 -10.21 -5.66 -7.91
C TYR A 101 -9.05 -5.06 -8.71
N GLU A 102 -9.33 -4.17 -9.65
CA GLU A 102 -8.28 -3.50 -10.42
C GLU A 102 -7.35 -2.70 -9.49
N THR A 103 -7.90 -1.97 -8.53
CA THR A 103 -7.12 -1.22 -7.54
C THR A 103 -6.42 -2.15 -6.54
N ASN A 104 -7.18 -3.02 -5.85
CA ASN A 104 -6.65 -3.75 -4.70
C ASN A 104 -5.75 -4.94 -5.10
N VAL A 105 -6.00 -5.57 -6.24
CA VAL A 105 -5.22 -6.73 -6.70
C VAL A 105 -4.25 -6.32 -7.80
N MET A 106 -4.76 -5.79 -8.91
CA MET A 106 -3.90 -5.45 -10.06
C MET A 106 -3.02 -4.23 -9.78
N GLY A 107 -3.52 -3.23 -9.05
CA GLY A 107 -2.73 -2.10 -8.57
C GLY A 107 -1.60 -2.55 -7.65
N THR A 108 -1.89 -3.43 -6.69
CA THR A 108 -0.88 -4.05 -5.81
C THR A 108 0.16 -4.82 -6.63
N LEU A 109 -0.26 -5.60 -7.62
CA LEU A 109 0.67 -6.30 -8.53
C LEU A 109 1.63 -5.33 -9.24
N LYS A 110 1.12 -4.21 -9.75
CA LYS A 110 1.92 -3.19 -10.45
C LYS A 110 2.95 -2.55 -9.51
N VAL A 111 2.57 -2.29 -8.26
CA VAL A 111 3.49 -1.78 -7.22
C VAL A 111 4.59 -2.81 -6.92
N PHE A 112 4.25 -4.07 -6.71
CA PHE A 112 5.24 -5.13 -6.43
C PHE A 112 6.18 -5.36 -7.62
N GLU A 113 5.70 -5.27 -8.86
CA GLU A 113 6.55 -5.35 -10.06
C GLU A 113 7.55 -4.18 -10.16
N ALA A 114 7.15 -2.98 -9.78
CA ALA A 114 8.06 -1.85 -9.72
C ALA A 114 9.14 -2.07 -8.64
N CYS A 115 8.75 -2.55 -7.46
CA CYS A 115 9.66 -2.87 -6.36
C CYS A 115 10.68 -3.95 -6.77
N ARG A 116 10.21 -5.03 -7.42
CA ARG A 116 11.07 -6.13 -7.87
C ARG A 116 12.12 -5.66 -8.87
N LYS A 117 11.74 -4.80 -9.82
CA LYS A 117 12.65 -4.28 -10.85
C LYS A 117 13.70 -3.32 -10.31
N ALA A 118 13.39 -2.59 -9.25
CA ALA A 118 14.27 -1.60 -8.63
C ALA A 118 15.11 -2.17 -7.46
N ASN A 119 14.96 -3.46 -7.12
CA ASN A 119 15.63 -4.09 -5.98
C ASN A 119 15.43 -3.31 -4.67
N VAL A 120 14.18 -2.97 -4.36
CA VAL A 120 13.81 -2.26 -3.12
C VAL A 120 14.20 -3.10 -1.90
N ASN A 121 14.79 -2.48 -0.89
CA ASN A 121 15.28 -3.20 0.30
C ASN A 121 14.17 -3.75 1.18
N ALA A 122 13.02 -3.04 1.27
CA ALA A 122 11.88 -3.48 2.06
C ALA A 122 10.56 -2.95 1.49
N ILE A 123 9.54 -3.81 1.55
CA ILE A 123 8.16 -3.47 1.17
C ILE A 123 7.26 -3.79 2.36
N VAL A 124 6.46 -2.82 2.78
CA VAL A 124 5.39 -3.02 3.76
C VAL A 124 4.07 -2.82 3.05
N TYR A 125 3.30 -3.90 2.95
CA TYR A 125 1.93 -3.87 2.40
C TYR A 125 0.92 -3.81 3.52
N ILE A 126 -0.01 -2.86 3.44
CA ILE A 126 -1.09 -2.71 4.42
C ILE A 126 -2.31 -3.50 3.96
N THR A 127 -2.67 -4.46 4.75
CA THR A 127 -3.79 -5.37 4.54
C THR A 127 -4.91 -5.14 5.56
N SER A 128 -5.76 -6.11 5.76
CA SER A 128 -6.94 -6.05 6.64
C SER A 128 -7.28 -7.46 7.16
N ASP A 129 -7.85 -7.54 8.36
CA ASP A 129 -8.47 -8.75 8.89
C ASP A 129 -9.57 -9.31 8.00
N LYS A 130 -10.19 -8.46 7.18
CA LYS A 130 -11.18 -8.89 6.18
C LYS A 130 -10.64 -9.78 5.07
N ALA A 131 -9.31 -9.93 4.98
CA ALA A 131 -8.68 -10.91 4.10
C ALA A 131 -9.01 -12.36 4.50
N TYR A 132 -9.32 -12.60 5.78
CA TYR A 132 -9.70 -13.93 6.26
C TYR A 132 -11.15 -14.28 5.95
N GLU A 133 -11.43 -15.57 5.81
CA GLU A 133 -12.80 -16.09 5.78
C GLU A 133 -13.47 -15.78 7.12
N ASN A 134 -14.57 -15.00 7.10
CA ASN A 134 -15.27 -14.63 8.32
C ASN A 134 -16.00 -15.83 8.93
N LYS A 135 -15.53 -16.29 10.08
CA LYS A 135 -16.11 -17.40 10.84
C LYS A 135 -17.08 -16.92 11.93
N GLU A 136 -17.17 -15.64 12.22
CA GLU A 136 -17.97 -15.04 13.29
C GLU A 136 -17.80 -15.73 14.66
N TRP A 137 -16.61 -16.25 14.92
CA TRP A 137 -16.26 -16.89 16.17
C TRP A 137 -15.65 -15.91 17.16
N ILE A 138 -15.50 -16.35 18.43
CA ILE A 138 -14.96 -15.51 19.51
C ILE A 138 -13.42 -15.42 19.52
N TRP A 139 -12.75 -16.20 18.68
CA TRP A 139 -11.29 -16.27 18.61
C TRP A 139 -10.72 -15.26 17.61
N GLY A 140 -9.55 -14.71 17.91
CA GLY A 140 -8.78 -13.95 16.91
C GLY A 140 -8.29 -14.85 15.77
N TYR A 141 -8.16 -14.26 14.55
CA TYR A 141 -7.57 -14.96 13.41
C TYR A 141 -6.06 -15.14 13.56
N ARG A 142 -5.52 -16.15 12.91
CA ARG A 142 -4.11 -16.47 12.86
C ARG A 142 -3.62 -16.43 11.42
N GLU A 143 -2.30 -16.31 11.21
CA GLU A 143 -1.68 -16.21 9.89
C GLU A 143 -1.95 -17.44 8.99
N ASN A 144 -2.28 -18.57 9.56
CA ASN A 144 -2.60 -19.81 8.85
C ASN A 144 -4.10 -20.09 8.72
N ASP A 145 -4.95 -19.17 9.18
CA ASP A 145 -6.40 -19.31 8.97
C ASP A 145 -6.76 -19.07 7.49
N PRO A 146 -7.84 -19.67 6.98
CA PRO A 146 -8.23 -19.55 5.57
C PRO A 146 -8.45 -18.10 5.14
N MET A 147 -7.91 -17.77 3.97
CA MET A 147 -8.22 -16.50 3.28
C MET A 147 -9.55 -16.62 2.55
N GLY A 148 -10.27 -15.52 2.49
CA GLY A 148 -11.52 -15.43 1.74
C GLY A 148 -12.51 -14.49 2.38
N GLY A 149 -13.16 -13.68 1.59
CA GLY A 149 -14.21 -12.76 2.05
C GLY A 149 -15.45 -12.89 1.19
N TYR A 150 -16.63 -12.63 1.77
CA TYR A 150 -17.89 -12.78 1.05
C TYR A 150 -18.22 -11.58 0.16
N ASP A 151 -17.76 -10.37 0.56
CA ASP A 151 -17.95 -9.17 -0.26
C ASP A 151 -16.74 -8.93 -1.17
N PRO A 152 -16.89 -8.15 -2.26
CA PRO A 152 -15.83 -7.92 -3.23
C PRO A 152 -14.59 -7.24 -2.63
N TYR A 153 -14.76 -6.34 -1.65
CA TYR A 153 -13.63 -5.72 -0.94
C TYR A 153 -12.84 -6.79 -0.16
N SER A 154 -13.51 -7.55 0.68
CA SER A 154 -12.89 -8.59 1.52
C SER A 154 -12.19 -9.65 0.65
N SER A 155 -12.85 -10.10 -0.41
CA SER A 155 -12.28 -11.03 -1.39
C SER A 155 -11.05 -10.43 -2.08
N SER A 156 -11.09 -9.16 -2.49
CA SER A 156 -9.94 -8.49 -3.11
C SER A 156 -8.73 -8.41 -2.18
N LYS A 157 -8.96 -8.21 -0.88
CA LYS A 157 -7.88 -8.23 0.13
C LYS A 157 -7.29 -9.63 0.31
N GLY A 158 -8.11 -10.68 0.33
CA GLY A 158 -7.64 -12.07 0.33
C GLY A 158 -6.81 -12.42 -0.91
N CYS A 159 -7.26 -11.99 -2.11
CA CYS A 159 -6.47 -12.14 -3.34
C CYS A 159 -5.13 -11.41 -3.27
N ALA A 160 -5.09 -10.21 -2.73
CA ALA A 160 -3.86 -9.44 -2.57
C ALA A 160 -2.89 -10.11 -1.58
N GLU A 161 -3.38 -10.71 -0.49
CA GLU A 161 -2.55 -11.52 0.42
C GLU A 161 -1.89 -12.72 -0.29
N LEU A 162 -2.65 -13.44 -1.10
CA LEU A 162 -2.11 -14.54 -1.90
C LEU A 162 -1.06 -14.06 -2.90
N LEU A 163 -1.31 -12.90 -3.54
CA LEU A 163 -0.34 -12.25 -4.43
C LEU A 163 0.96 -11.89 -3.70
N VAL A 164 0.86 -11.25 -2.53
CA VAL A 164 2.00 -10.87 -1.70
C VAL A 164 2.78 -12.10 -1.26
N SER A 165 2.10 -13.17 -0.82
CA SER A 165 2.73 -14.44 -0.46
C SER A 165 3.48 -15.05 -1.64
N SER A 166 2.89 -15.04 -2.85
CA SER A 166 3.54 -15.52 -4.07
C SER A 166 4.82 -14.73 -4.38
N TYR A 167 4.74 -13.39 -4.34
CA TYR A 167 5.90 -12.53 -4.62
C TYR A 167 7.01 -12.70 -3.59
N ARG A 168 6.65 -12.80 -2.30
CA ARG A 168 7.60 -13.05 -1.23
C ARG A 168 8.37 -14.35 -1.45
N ASN A 169 7.67 -15.42 -1.81
CA ASN A 169 8.29 -16.73 -2.00
C ASN A 169 9.06 -16.87 -3.32
N SER A 170 8.60 -16.18 -4.40
CA SER A 170 9.17 -16.33 -5.73
C SER A 170 10.28 -15.34 -6.06
N TYR A 171 10.24 -14.12 -5.49
CA TYR A 171 11.11 -13.02 -5.93
C TYR A 171 11.83 -12.29 -4.78
N PHE A 172 11.30 -12.35 -3.56
CA PHE A 172 11.85 -11.63 -2.41
C PHE A 172 12.34 -12.56 -1.32
N ASN A 173 12.57 -13.84 -1.64
CA ASN A 173 13.09 -14.80 -0.70
C ASN A 173 14.58 -14.54 -0.43
N LEU A 174 14.92 -14.28 0.84
CA LEU A 174 16.29 -13.99 1.27
C LEU A 174 17.20 -15.23 1.37
N ASN A 175 16.69 -16.42 1.04
CA ASN A 175 17.41 -17.70 1.20
C ASN A 175 17.97 -18.26 -0.12
N GLU A 176 18.00 -17.45 -1.19
CA GLU A 176 18.65 -17.82 -2.47
C GLU A 176 19.77 -16.85 -2.82
#